data_6901bb75137f8f7b46feea36658990a4
#
_entry.id   6901bb75137f8f7b46feea36658990a4
#
_cell.length_a   1.000
_cell.length_b   1.000
_cell.length_c   1.000
_cell.angle_alpha   90.00
_cell.angle_beta   90.00
_cell.angle_gamma   90.00
#
_symmetry.space_group_name_H-M   'P 1'
#
loop_
_entity.id
_entity.type
_entity.pdbx_description
1 polymer ?
#
loop_
_entity_poly.entity_id
_entity_poly.type
_entity_poly.pdbx_seq_one_letter_code
_entity_poly.pdbx_strand_id
1 'polypeptide(L)'
;MHIWLEFKRSHFALIGFAILLLFCAIAILAPLLAPYDPNVQNTNAILLPPAWEGNGSIAHIFGTDTLGRDVFSRTLYGCQVTFGSSIFLVLIAATIGVALGTLAGMKKGIKSSVLNHLLDSLMAIPTLLVAIIIVAILGTGLWNSMWAIILVLIPQFVHQTRTFVREEMKKDYILLDKLDGASSPRIFWSSILPGMFELLVVQSTLALSVAIIDISALGFLNLGAQSPVVELGASLSQSLEVAYTAPWLVALPGLCIFLMVLSINIVGEGLRTALRNRLIH
;
A
#
# COMPACT_ATOMS: atom_id res chain seq x y z
N MET A 1 -0.80 -26.30 3.49
CA MET A 1 -1.61 -26.50 4.71
C MET A 1 -0.91 -26.00 5.97
N HIS A 2 0.41 -26.18 6.13
CA HIS A 2 1.16 -25.74 7.33
C HIS A 2 1.21 -24.21 7.57
N ILE A 3 1.41 -23.37 6.54
CA ILE A 3 1.52 -21.91 6.70
C ILE A 3 0.25 -21.32 7.36
N TRP A 4 -0.92 -21.74 6.91
CA TRP A 4 -2.19 -21.26 7.46
C TRP A 4 -2.42 -21.70 8.91
N LEU A 5 -1.97 -22.90 9.30
CA LEU A 5 -2.05 -23.39 10.67
C LEU A 5 -1.13 -22.58 11.59
N GLU A 6 0.09 -22.29 11.18
CA GLU A 6 1.02 -21.43 11.93
C GLU A 6 0.52 -19.99 12.04
N PHE A 7 0.01 -19.42 10.95
CA PHE A 7 -0.59 -18.08 10.97
C PHE A 7 -1.75 -17.97 11.98
N LYS A 8 -2.63 -18.98 12.02
CA LYS A 8 -3.76 -19.04 12.97
C LYS A 8 -3.35 -19.13 14.45
N ARG A 9 -2.15 -19.53 14.77
CA ARG A 9 -1.65 -19.57 16.15
C ARG A 9 -1.48 -18.18 16.76
N SER A 10 -1.31 -17.15 15.94
CA SER A 10 -1.20 -15.76 16.40
C SER A 10 -2.57 -15.08 16.40
N HIS A 11 -3.11 -14.78 17.58
CA HIS A 11 -4.37 -14.04 17.73
C HIS A 11 -4.28 -12.64 17.10
N PHE A 12 -3.13 -11.97 17.24
CA PHE A 12 -2.91 -10.66 16.63
C PHE A 12 -2.96 -10.74 15.10
N ALA A 13 -2.35 -11.77 14.50
CA ALA A 13 -2.40 -11.96 13.05
C ALA A 13 -3.84 -12.19 12.55
N LEU A 14 -4.66 -12.91 13.30
CA LEU A 14 -6.07 -13.11 12.98
C LEU A 14 -6.89 -11.81 13.06
N ILE A 15 -6.68 -11.00 14.11
CA ILE A 15 -7.34 -9.70 14.23
C ILE A 15 -6.93 -8.77 13.08
N GLY A 16 -5.63 -8.66 12.81
CA GLY A 16 -5.14 -7.88 11.69
C GLY A 16 -5.71 -8.36 10.35
N PHE A 17 -5.81 -9.67 10.14
CA PHE A 17 -6.40 -10.26 8.96
C PHE A 17 -7.91 -9.95 8.82
N ALA A 18 -8.66 -10.00 9.92
CA ALA A 18 -10.08 -9.64 9.91
C ALA A 18 -10.28 -8.16 9.55
N ILE A 19 -9.45 -7.25 10.10
CA ILE A 19 -9.49 -5.81 9.76
C ILE A 19 -9.12 -5.60 8.28
N LEU A 20 -8.09 -6.29 7.80
CA LEU A 20 -7.68 -6.21 6.39
C LEU A 20 -8.78 -6.69 5.45
N LEU A 21 -9.47 -7.80 5.79
CA LEU A 21 -10.62 -8.29 5.03
C LEU A 21 -11.77 -7.28 5.03
N LEU A 22 -12.01 -6.60 6.16
CA LEU A 22 -12.99 -5.52 6.22
C LEU A 22 -12.67 -4.40 5.23
N PHE A 23 -11.41 -3.93 5.17
CA PHE A 23 -11.01 -2.91 4.20
C PHE A 23 -11.06 -3.41 2.75
N CYS A 24 -10.73 -4.67 2.49
CA CYS A 24 -10.94 -5.28 1.17
C CYS A 24 -12.43 -5.27 0.78
N ALA A 25 -13.30 -5.63 1.72
CA ALA A 25 -14.75 -5.60 1.49
C ALA A 25 -15.27 -4.17 1.26
N ILE A 26 -14.83 -3.20 2.06
CA ILE A 26 -15.16 -1.78 1.86
C ILE A 26 -14.66 -1.30 0.50
N ALA A 27 -13.43 -1.61 0.10
CA ALA A 27 -12.88 -1.18 -1.18
C ALA A 27 -13.68 -1.70 -2.39
N ILE A 28 -14.28 -2.89 -2.28
CA ILE A 28 -15.10 -3.49 -3.34
C ILE A 28 -16.56 -3.00 -3.26
N LEU A 29 -17.10 -2.92 -2.05
CA LEU A 29 -18.53 -2.71 -1.82
C LEU A 29 -18.90 -1.26 -1.47
N ALA A 30 -17.94 -0.32 -1.45
CA ALA A 30 -18.20 1.08 -1.12
C ALA A 30 -19.41 1.67 -1.88
N PRO A 31 -19.59 1.47 -3.20
CA PRO A 31 -20.74 2.00 -3.92
C PRO A 31 -22.09 1.41 -3.48
N LEU A 32 -22.10 0.21 -2.86
CA LEU A 32 -23.30 -0.44 -2.35
C LEU A 32 -23.57 -0.11 -0.88
N LEU A 33 -22.51 0.18 -0.12
CA LEU A 33 -22.58 0.47 1.31
C LEU A 33 -22.83 1.94 1.61
N ALA A 34 -22.42 2.83 0.69
CA ALA A 34 -22.60 4.26 0.87
C ALA A 34 -24.08 4.66 0.68
N PRO A 35 -24.72 5.30 1.68
CA PRO A 35 -26.10 5.72 1.57
C PRO A 35 -26.30 6.87 0.59
N TYR A 36 -25.25 7.67 0.34
CA TYR A 36 -25.29 8.84 -0.52
C TYR A 36 -24.11 8.84 -1.51
N ASP A 37 -24.27 9.54 -2.63
CA ASP A 37 -23.12 9.89 -3.48
C ASP A 37 -22.17 10.81 -2.70
N PRO A 38 -20.86 10.52 -2.65
CA PRO A 38 -19.89 11.26 -1.85
C PRO A 38 -19.69 12.72 -2.26
N ASN A 39 -20.18 13.12 -3.43
CA ASN A 39 -20.01 14.47 -3.97
C ASN A 39 -21.29 15.33 -3.91
N VAL A 40 -22.44 14.74 -3.57
CA VAL A 40 -23.69 15.50 -3.42
C VAL A 40 -23.60 16.43 -2.23
N GLN A 41 -23.81 17.71 -2.48
CA GLN A 41 -23.78 18.77 -1.50
C GLN A 41 -25.19 19.11 -1.03
N ASN A 42 -25.36 19.38 0.28
CA ASN A 42 -26.62 19.80 0.85
C ASN A 42 -26.40 21.07 1.70
N THR A 43 -26.76 22.21 1.14
CA THR A 43 -26.59 23.54 1.79
C THR A 43 -27.39 23.66 3.09
N ASN A 44 -28.43 22.86 3.30
CA ASN A 44 -29.24 22.86 4.52
C ASN A 44 -28.64 21.96 5.62
N ALA A 45 -27.59 21.22 5.33
CA ALA A 45 -26.99 20.23 6.21
C ALA A 45 -25.46 20.44 6.34
N ILE A 46 -25.01 21.69 6.45
CA ILE A 46 -23.58 22.01 6.58
C ILE A 46 -23.12 21.76 8.02
N LEU A 47 -21.98 21.04 8.18
CA LEU A 47 -21.35 20.74 9.48
C LEU A 47 -22.33 20.15 10.51
N LEU A 48 -23.27 19.32 10.08
CA LEU A 48 -24.08 18.56 11.02
C LEU A 48 -23.20 17.64 11.85
N PRO A 49 -23.37 17.60 13.17
CA PRO A 49 -22.65 16.68 14.02
C PRO A 49 -23.10 15.24 13.81
N PRO A 50 -22.32 14.25 14.28
CA PRO A 50 -22.70 12.83 14.24
C PRO A 50 -24.04 12.57 14.93
N ALA A 51 -24.73 11.51 14.51
CA ALA A 51 -26.09 11.17 14.98
C ALA A 51 -26.21 10.96 16.50
N TRP A 52 -25.12 10.69 17.20
CA TRP A 52 -25.11 10.55 18.67
C TRP A 52 -24.95 11.88 19.42
N GLU A 53 -24.78 13.00 18.75
CA GLU A 53 -24.77 14.33 19.36
C GLU A 53 -26.15 14.99 19.30
N GLY A 54 -26.41 15.92 20.21
CA GLY A 54 -27.75 16.51 20.44
C GLY A 54 -28.41 17.17 19.23
N ASN A 55 -27.63 17.61 18.23
CA ASN A 55 -28.10 18.22 16.98
C ASN A 55 -27.80 17.33 15.75
N GLY A 56 -27.43 16.06 15.96
CA GLY A 56 -27.12 15.12 14.90
C GLY A 56 -28.38 14.59 14.23
N SER A 57 -28.18 14.04 13.03
CA SER A 57 -29.27 13.41 12.24
C SER A 57 -28.94 11.95 11.93
N ILE A 58 -29.92 11.06 12.11
CA ILE A 58 -29.79 9.64 11.74
C ILE A 58 -29.58 9.48 10.23
N ALA A 59 -30.02 10.45 9.42
CA ALA A 59 -29.76 10.47 7.99
C ALA A 59 -28.26 10.58 7.65
N HIS A 60 -27.46 11.21 8.53
CA HIS A 60 -26.02 11.39 8.39
C HIS A 60 -25.32 10.86 9.65
N ILE A 61 -25.09 9.54 9.72
CA ILE A 61 -24.60 8.84 10.93
C ILE A 61 -23.33 9.47 11.50
N PHE A 62 -22.35 9.81 10.66
CA PHE A 62 -21.10 10.49 11.04
C PHE A 62 -21.12 11.99 10.73
N GLY A 63 -22.30 12.57 10.54
CA GLY A 63 -22.48 13.97 10.23
C GLY A 63 -22.12 14.33 8.79
N THR A 64 -21.96 15.64 8.55
CA THR A 64 -21.65 16.21 7.24
C THR A 64 -20.43 17.12 7.30
N ASP A 65 -19.80 17.37 6.15
CA ASP A 65 -18.65 18.24 6.03
C ASP A 65 -19.04 19.72 5.79
N THR A 66 -18.03 20.55 5.50
CA THR A 66 -18.18 22.00 5.25
C THR A 66 -19.04 22.35 4.02
N LEU A 67 -19.31 21.38 3.14
CA LEU A 67 -20.15 21.53 1.97
C LEU A 67 -21.48 20.74 2.11
N GLY A 68 -21.77 20.21 3.31
CA GLY A 68 -22.96 19.42 3.57
C GLY A 68 -22.93 18.02 2.93
N ARG A 69 -21.75 17.49 2.58
CA ARG A 69 -21.60 16.14 2.03
C ARG A 69 -21.53 15.11 3.15
N ASP A 70 -22.10 13.92 2.93
CA ASP A 70 -22.14 12.85 3.93
C ASP A 70 -20.75 12.28 4.23
N VAL A 71 -20.32 12.37 5.48
CA VAL A 71 -18.96 11.97 5.92
C VAL A 71 -18.79 10.45 5.85
N PHE A 72 -19.82 9.67 6.17
CA PHE A 72 -19.75 8.20 6.11
C PHE A 72 -19.52 7.73 4.68
N SER A 73 -20.33 8.20 3.73
CA SER A 73 -20.18 7.87 2.30
C SER A 73 -18.79 8.28 1.79
N ARG A 74 -18.32 9.49 2.14
CA ARG A 74 -16.99 9.97 1.76
C ARG A 74 -15.86 9.11 2.34
N THR A 75 -16.00 8.65 3.57
CA THR A 75 -15.02 7.77 4.20
C THR A 75 -14.96 6.41 3.49
N LEU A 76 -16.10 5.81 3.13
CA LEU A 76 -16.14 4.55 2.40
C LEU A 76 -15.47 4.66 1.01
N TYR A 77 -15.82 5.70 0.24
CA TYR A 77 -15.17 5.96 -1.05
C TYR A 77 -13.69 6.34 -0.90
N GLY A 78 -13.34 7.09 0.14
CA GLY A 78 -11.95 7.38 0.47
C GLY A 78 -11.15 6.11 0.75
N CYS A 79 -11.70 5.17 1.53
CA CYS A 79 -11.10 3.86 1.75
C CYS A 79 -10.92 3.09 0.44
N GLN A 80 -11.93 3.06 -0.43
CA GLN A 80 -11.86 2.41 -1.74
C GLN A 80 -10.72 2.98 -2.58
N VAL A 81 -10.62 4.30 -2.70
CA VAL A 81 -9.60 4.95 -3.53
C VAL A 81 -8.21 4.76 -2.93
N THR A 82 -8.02 5.06 -1.63
CA THR A 82 -6.72 4.96 -0.97
C THR A 82 -6.19 3.53 -0.97
N PHE A 83 -7.00 2.55 -0.56
CA PHE A 83 -6.59 1.15 -0.50
C PHE A 83 -6.43 0.53 -1.89
N GLY A 84 -7.40 0.76 -2.78
CA GLY A 84 -7.38 0.22 -4.14
C GLY A 84 -6.20 0.75 -4.97
N SER A 85 -5.95 2.06 -4.93
CA SER A 85 -4.80 2.66 -5.62
C SER A 85 -3.47 2.16 -5.05
N SER A 86 -3.36 1.99 -3.72
CA SER A 86 -2.15 1.46 -3.08
C SER A 86 -1.84 0.03 -3.50
N ILE A 87 -2.85 -0.85 -3.57
CA ILE A 87 -2.67 -2.22 -4.09
C ILE A 87 -2.19 -2.18 -5.55
N PHE A 88 -2.85 -1.40 -6.38
CA PHE A 88 -2.54 -1.31 -7.80
C PHE A 88 -1.10 -0.85 -8.05
N LEU A 89 -0.66 0.21 -7.37
CA LEU A 89 0.70 0.72 -7.55
C LEU A 89 1.77 -0.26 -7.03
N VAL A 90 1.52 -0.94 -5.91
CA VAL A 90 2.46 -1.94 -5.37
C VAL A 90 2.58 -3.14 -6.30
N LEU A 91 1.48 -3.61 -6.90
CA LEU A 91 1.51 -4.69 -7.88
C LEU A 91 2.35 -4.33 -9.11
N ILE A 92 2.21 -3.11 -9.63
CA ILE A 92 3.03 -2.63 -10.76
C ILE A 92 4.49 -2.54 -10.35
N ALA A 93 4.80 -1.87 -9.23
CA ALA A 93 6.16 -1.69 -8.74
C ALA A 93 6.85 -3.05 -8.47
N ALA A 94 6.13 -3.99 -7.84
CA ALA A 94 6.62 -5.33 -7.58
C ALA A 94 6.88 -6.09 -8.89
N THR A 95 5.94 -6.07 -9.83
CA THR A 95 6.09 -6.78 -11.12
C THR A 95 7.32 -6.29 -11.89
N ILE A 96 7.45 -4.97 -12.04
CA ILE A 96 8.59 -4.36 -12.74
C ILE A 96 9.89 -4.59 -11.95
N GLY A 97 9.86 -4.36 -10.64
CA GLY A 97 11.02 -4.48 -9.76
C GLY A 97 11.56 -5.90 -9.67
N VAL A 98 10.67 -6.89 -9.56
CA VAL A 98 11.04 -8.32 -9.55
C VAL A 98 11.63 -8.74 -10.90
N ALA A 99 11.02 -8.34 -12.01
CA ALA A 99 11.55 -8.66 -13.34
C ALA A 99 12.96 -8.07 -13.55
N LEU A 100 13.14 -6.78 -13.27
CA LEU A 100 14.43 -6.10 -13.42
C LEU A 100 15.46 -6.62 -12.41
N GLY A 101 15.05 -6.83 -11.15
CA GLY A 101 15.91 -7.36 -10.09
C GLY A 101 16.40 -8.76 -10.38
N THR A 102 15.55 -9.64 -10.92
CA THR A 102 15.92 -10.98 -11.36
C THR A 102 16.94 -10.94 -12.49
N LEU A 103 16.67 -10.17 -13.54
CA LEU A 103 17.58 -10.02 -14.67
C LEU A 103 18.96 -9.46 -14.23
N ALA A 104 18.96 -8.51 -13.31
CA ALA A 104 20.19 -7.92 -12.77
C ALA A 104 20.93 -8.88 -11.80
N GLY A 105 20.19 -9.71 -11.03
CA GLY A 105 20.77 -10.68 -10.09
C GLY A 105 21.39 -11.88 -10.77
N MET A 106 20.81 -12.34 -11.89
CA MET A 106 21.34 -13.45 -12.67
C MET A 106 22.60 -13.11 -13.48
N LYS A 107 22.83 -11.82 -13.77
CA LYS A 107 24.02 -11.35 -14.51
C LYS A 107 25.16 -11.00 -13.55
N LYS A 108 26.39 -11.42 -13.92
CA LYS A 108 27.63 -11.07 -13.20
C LYS A 108 28.35 -9.92 -13.94
N GLY A 109 29.12 -9.11 -13.21
CA GLY A 109 30.05 -8.14 -13.81
C GLY A 109 29.93 -6.72 -13.27
N ILE A 110 30.79 -5.82 -13.78
CA ILE A 110 30.95 -4.42 -13.32
C ILE A 110 29.65 -3.63 -13.49
N LYS A 111 28.88 -3.86 -14.58
CA LYS A 111 27.57 -3.20 -14.81
C LYS A 111 26.57 -3.46 -13.69
N SER A 112 26.63 -4.64 -13.09
CA SER A 112 25.80 -5.01 -11.95
C SER A 112 26.20 -4.26 -10.67
N SER A 113 27.49 -3.91 -10.48
CA SER A 113 27.96 -3.11 -9.35
C SER A 113 27.53 -1.65 -9.47
N VAL A 114 27.69 -1.05 -10.65
CA VAL A 114 27.25 0.33 -10.91
C VAL A 114 25.74 0.48 -10.67
N LEU A 115 24.94 -0.48 -11.14
CA LEU A 115 23.49 -0.46 -10.88
C LEU A 115 23.18 -0.49 -9.37
N ASN A 116 23.94 -1.27 -8.58
CA ASN A 116 23.72 -1.31 -7.13
C ASN A 116 23.96 0.05 -6.49
N HIS A 117 25.08 0.69 -6.79
CA HIS A 117 25.40 2.01 -6.25
C HIS A 117 24.35 3.07 -6.63
N LEU A 118 23.83 3.01 -7.86
CA LEU A 118 22.74 3.89 -8.28
C LEU A 118 21.45 3.63 -7.48
N LEU A 119 21.07 2.36 -7.30
CA LEU A 119 19.89 2.00 -6.49
C LEU A 119 20.07 2.43 -5.03
N ASP A 120 21.23 2.17 -4.43
CA ASP A 120 21.55 2.58 -3.06
C ASP A 120 21.47 4.11 -2.89
N SER A 121 21.96 4.86 -3.87
CA SER A 121 21.88 6.33 -3.87
C SER A 121 20.43 6.83 -3.97
N LEU A 122 19.61 6.21 -4.81
CA LEU A 122 18.19 6.56 -4.91
C LEU A 122 17.42 6.23 -3.63
N MET A 123 17.73 5.10 -2.99
CA MET A 123 17.07 4.67 -1.75
C MET A 123 17.52 5.47 -0.51
N ALA A 124 18.61 6.22 -0.59
CA ALA A 124 19.06 7.12 0.48
C ALA A 124 18.16 8.37 0.63
N ILE A 125 17.37 8.71 -0.39
CA ILE A 125 16.43 9.84 -0.36
C ILE A 125 15.08 9.34 0.18
N PRO A 126 14.46 10.06 1.14
CA PRO A 126 13.12 9.71 1.63
C PRO A 126 12.10 9.62 0.47
N THR A 127 11.32 8.53 0.44
CA THR A 127 10.38 8.21 -0.65
C THR A 127 9.42 9.36 -0.93
N LEU A 128 8.83 9.92 0.12
CA LEU A 128 7.87 11.02 0.02
C LEU A 128 8.49 12.26 -0.64
N LEU A 129 9.74 12.60 -0.33
CA LEU A 129 10.41 13.77 -0.93
C LEU A 129 10.59 13.59 -2.45
N VAL A 130 11.01 12.40 -2.89
CA VAL A 130 11.13 12.09 -4.31
C VAL A 130 9.77 12.13 -4.99
N ALA A 131 8.73 11.58 -4.36
CA ALA A 131 7.38 11.60 -4.88
C ALA A 131 6.84 13.04 -5.04
N ILE A 132 7.07 13.92 -4.05
CA ILE A 132 6.70 15.34 -4.14
C ILE A 132 7.39 16.02 -5.32
N ILE A 133 8.70 15.80 -5.52
CA ILE A 133 9.45 16.38 -6.64
C ILE A 133 8.87 15.91 -7.97
N ILE A 134 8.58 14.62 -8.10
CA ILE A 134 8.01 14.06 -9.33
C ILE A 134 6.62 14.65 -9.60
N VAL A 135 5.76 14.74 -8.58
CA VAL A 135 4.42 15.34 -8.74
C VAL A 135 4.51 16.82 -9.05
N ALA A 136 5.49 17.55 -8.50
CA ALA A 136 5.71 18.95 -8.85
C ALA A 136 6.04 19.15 -10.35
N ILE A 137 6.67 18.16 -10.97
CA ILE A 137 7.00 18.17 -12.41
C ILE A 137 5.82 17.69 -13.26
N LEU A 138 5.15 16.60 -12.86
CA LEU A 138 4.05 15.98 -13.61
C LEU A 138 2.71 16.70 -13.45
N GLY A 139 2.59 17.54 -12.42
CA GLY A 139 1.33 18.16 -12.01
C GLY A 139 0.58 17.35 -10.94
N THR A 140 -0.38 18.01 -10.28
CA THR A 140 -1.22 17.40 -9.24
C THR A 140 -2.22 16.41 -9.81
N GLY A 141 -2.65 15.45 -9.00
CA GLY A 141 -3.66 14.47 -9.38
C GLY A 141 -3.33 13.06 -8.92
N LEU A 142 -4.37 12.23 -8.72
CA LEU A 142 -4.21 10.87 -8.22
C LEU A 142 -3.28 10.03 -9.12
N TRP A 143 -3.48 10.06 -10.43
CA TRP A 143 -2.66 9.29 -11.38
C TRP A 143 -1.19 9.69 -11.36
N ASN A 144 -0.89 10.99 -11.32
CA ASN A 144 0.48 11.48 -11.26
C ASN A 144 1.15 11.10 -9.94
N SER A 145 0.42 11.18 -8.83
CA SER A 145 0.89 10.71 -7.52
C SER A 145 1.16 9.22 -7.50
N MET A 146 0.28 8.40 -8.10
CA MET A 146 0.50 6.96 -8.21
C MET A 146 1.77 6.65 -9.02
N TRP A 147 1.97 7.30 -10.18
CA TRP A 147 3.19 7.10 -10.97
C TRP A 147 4.44 7.55 -10.22
N ALA A 148 4.37 8.66 -9.49
CA ALA A 148 5.48 9.11 -8.66
C ALA A 148 5.88 8.04 -7.62
N ILE A 149 4.90 7.48 -6.90
CA ILE A 149 5.14 6.44 -5.89
C ILE A 149 5.64 5.13 -6.54
N ILE A 150 5.08 4.72 -7.68
CA ILE A 150 5.57 3.54 -8.43
C ILE A 150 7.06 3.69 -8.75
N LEU A 151 7.47 4.84 -9.30
CA LEU A 151 8.87 5.10 -9.66
C LEU A 151 9.81 5.04 -8.45
N VAL A 152 9.34 5.46 -7.28
CA VAL A 152 10.11 5.42 -6.03
C VAL A 152 10.17 4.00 -5.44
N LEU A 153 9.13 3.18 -5.58
CA LEU A 153 9.09 1.82 -5.05
C LEU A 153 9.86 0.81 -5.92
N ILE A 154 9.93 1.01 -7.23
CA ILE A 154 10.65 0.11 -8.15
C ILE A 154 12.08 -0.17 -7.69
N PRO A 155 12.93 0.82 -7.36
CA PRO A 155 14.30 0.59 -6.87
C PRO A 155 14.36 -0.35 -5.67
N GLN A 156 13.43 -0.24 -4.73
CA GLN A 156 13.37 -1.08 -3.53
C GLN A 156 13.13 -2.55 -3.89
N PHE A 157 12.15 -2.83 -4.77
CA PHE A 157 11.90 -4.18 -5.26
C PHE A 157 13.08 -4.72 -6.09
N VAL A 158 13.67 -3.90 -6.94
CA VAL A 158 14.87 -4.28 -7.74
C VAL A 158 16.02 -4.67 -6.82
N HIS A 159 16.33 -3.84 -5.82
CA HIS A 159 17.45 -4.07 -4.89
C HIS A 159 17.25 -5.38 -4.10
N GLN A 160 16.09 -5.56 -3.48
CA GLN A 160 15.78 -6.75 -2.67
C GLN A 160 15.80 -8.03 -3.52
N THR A 161 15.12 -8.01 -4.67
CA THR A 161 15.08 -9.16 -5.58
C THR A 161 16.46 -9.51 -6.13
N ARG A 162 17.22 -8.50 -6.56
CA ARG A 162 18.58 -8.69 -7.09
C ARG A 162 19.51 -9.30 -6.05
N THR A 163 19.46 -8.79 -4.83
CA THR A 163 20.30 -9.29 -3.72
C THR A 163 19.95 -10.77 -3.45
N PHE A 164 18.68 -11.08 -3.31
CA PHE A 164 18.23 -12.45 -3.10
C PHE A 164 18.66 -13.39 -4.24
N VAL A 165 18.37 -13.03 -5.49
CA VAL A 165 18.73 -13.84 -6.66
C VAL A 165 20.24 -14.05 -6.74
N ARG A 166 21.05 -13.03 -6.45
CA ARG A 166 22.51 -13.13 -6.48
C ARG A 166 23.05 -14.08 -5.42
N GLU A 167 22.47 -14.10 -4.24
CA GLU A 167 22.84 -15.03 -3.17
C GLU A 167 22.40 -16.45 -3.49
N GLU A 168 21.17 -16.60 -3.99
CA GLU A 168 20.63 -17.89 -4.39
C GLU A 168 21.44 -18.56 -5.48
N MET A 169 21.90 -17.78 -6.46
CA MET A 169 22.73 -18.25 -7.59
C MET A 169 24.11 -18.79 -7.18
N LYS A 170 24.55 -18.57 -5.93
CA LYS A 170 25.82 -19.10 -5.39
C LYS A 170 25.66 -20.47 -4.73
N LYS A 171 24.43 -20.90 -4.45
CA LYS A 171 24.15 -22.15 -3.73
C LYS A 171 24.48 -23.37 -4.59
N ASP A 172 24.92 -24.46 -3.95
CA ASP A 172 25.38 -25.69 -4.61
C ASP A 172 24.32 -26.36 -5.49
N TYR A 173 23.05 -26.36 -5.05
CA TYR A 173 21.97 -26.96 -5.83
C TYR A 173 21.72 -26.22 -7.17
N ILE A 174 21.92 -24.91 -7.21
CA ILE A 174 21.86 -24.14 -8.47
C ILE A 174 23.05 -24.48 -9.37
N LEU A 175 24.22 -24.75 -8.77
CA LEU A 175 25.38 -25.19 -9.52
C LEU A 175 25.13 -26.58 -10.14
N LEU A 176 24.52 -27.50 -9.41
CA LEU A 176 24.10 -28.82 -9.93
C LEU A 176 23.11 -28.68 -11.09
N ASP A 177 22.05 -27.83 -10.92
CA ASP A 177 21.09 -27.57 -12.00
C ASP A 177 21.80 -27.09 -13.29
N LYS A 178 22.82 -26.24 -13.16
CA LYS A 178 23.61 -25.79 -14.33
C LYS A 178 24.47 -26.87 -14.95
N LEU A 179 25.06 -27.72 -14.13
CA LEU A 179 25.85 -28.87 -14.62
C LEU A 179 24.98 -29.87 -15.36
N ASP A 180 23.71 -30.01 -14.94
CA ASP A 180 22.69 -30.82 -15.62
C ASP A 180 22.11 -30.17 -16.90
N GLY A 181 22.65 -28.99 -17.27
CA GLY A 181 22.26 -28.27 -18.49
C GLY A 181 20.96 -27.47 -18.39
N ALA A 182 20.48 -27.13 -17.17
CA ALA A 182 19.29 -26.34 -17.00
C ALA A 182 19.49 -24.92 -17.53
N SER A 183 18.56 -24.44 -18.34
CA SER A 183 18.55 -23.06 -18.85
C SER A 183 18.23 -22.05 -17.76
N SER A 184 18.69 -20.79 -17.92
CA SER A 184 18.43 -19.72 -16.95
C SER A 184 16.93 -19.51 -16.63
N PRO A 185 15.99 -19.54 -17.58
CA PRO A 185 14.55 -19.48 -17.26
C PRO A 185 14.09 -20.67 -16.41
N ARG A 186 14.58 -21.89 -16.69
CA ARG A 186 14.24 -23.08 -15.91
C ARG A 186 14.69 -22.93 -14.45
N ILE A 187 15.94 -22.51 -14.24
CA ILE A 187 16.49 -22.27 -12.90
C ILE A 187 15.65 -21.20 -12.15
N PHE A 188 15.23 -20.13 -12.85
CA PHE A 188 14.37 -19.11 -12.23
C PHE A 188 13.05 -19.69 -11.74
N TRP A 189 12.30 -20.36 -12.62
CA TRP A 189 10.97 -20.86 -12.29
C TRP A 189 10.96 -22.03 -11.29
N SER A 190 11.93 -22.96 -11.40
CA SER A 190 11.97 -24.16 -10.57
C SER A 190 12.66 -23.97 -9.22
N SER A 191 13.68 -23.09 -9.15
CA SER A 191 14.58 -23.05 -8.01
C SER A 191 14.56 -21.68 -7.30
N ILE A 192 14.63 -20.57 -8.05
CA ILE A 192 14.73 -19.23 -7.47
C ILE A 192 13.36 -18.70 -7.00
N LEU A 193 12.35 -18.73 -7.87
CA LEU A 193 11.04 -18.14 -7.59
C LEU A 193 10.34 -18.75 -6.35
N PRO A 194 10.34 -20.08 -6.14
CA PRO A 194 9.75 -20.65 -4.94
C PRO A 194 10.44 -20.20 -3.64
N GLY A 195 11.77 -20.03 -3.66
CA GLY A 195 12.53 -19.53 -2.52
C GLY A 195 12.33 -18.02 -2.28
N MET A 196 12.01 -17.26 -3.32
CA MET A 196 11.80 -15.81 -3.24
C MET A 196 10.40 -15.44 -2.68
N PHE A 197 9.47 -16.38 -2.58
CA PHE A 197 8.08 -16.10 -2.19
C PHE A 197 7.98 -15.42 -0.82
N GLU A 198 8.77 -15.86 0.17
CA GLU A 198 8.81 -15.25 1.50
C GLU A 198 9.25 -13.77 1.42
N LEU A 199 10.34 -13.51 0.69
CA LEU A 199 10.84 -12.16 0.47
C LEU A 199 9.78 -11.26 -0.17
N LEU A 200 9.10 -11.75 -1.19
CA LEU A 200 8.07 -10.99 -1.92
C LEU A 200 6.86 -10.67 -1.05
N VAL A 201 6.41 -11.60 -0.21
CA VAL A 201 5.30 -11.35 0.72
C VAL A 201 5.69 -10.24 1.70
N VAL A 202 6.84 -10.35 2.35
CA VAL A 202 7.32 -9.36 3.34
C VAL A 202 7.51 -8.00 2.67
N GLN A 203 8.18 -7.95 1.53
CA GLN A 203 8.44 -6.71 0.80
C GLN A 203 7.15 -6.05 0.31
N SER A 204 6.18 -6.84 -0.18
CA SER A 204 4.91 -6.29 -0.66
C SER A 204 4.04 -5.73 0.47
N THR A 205 4.03 -6.35 1.65
CA THR A 205 3.28 -5.82 2.81
C THR A 205 3.90 -4.52 3.32
N LEU A 206 5.23 -4.42 3.39
CA LEU A 206 5.91 -3.17 3.74
C LEU A 206 5.65 -2.08 2.70
N ALA A 207 5.79 -2.40 1.42
CA ALA A 207 5.53 -1.47 0.33
C ALA A 207 4.08 -0.98 0.32
N LEU A 208 3.11 -1.84 0.64
CA LEU A 208 1.70 -1.47 0.71
C LEU A 208 1.43 -0.48 1.85
N SER A 209 2.06 -0.68 3.01
CA SER A 209 1.97 0.26 4.13
C SER A 209 2.55 1.63 3.77
N VAL A 210 3.74 1.65 3.14
CA VAL A 210 4.38 2.89 2.66
C VAL A 210 3.50 3.57 1.60
N ALA A 211 2.97 2.81 0.66
CA ALA A 211 2.12 3.32 -0.41
C ALA A 211 0.85 4.01 0.11
N ILE A 212 0.17 3.44 1.11
CA ILE A 212 -1.00 4.06 1.74
C ILE A 212 -0.61 5.39 2.40
N ILE A 213 0.50 5.40 3.13
CA ILE A 213 0.99 6.62 3.80
C ILE A 213 1.37 7.68 2.76
N ASP A 214 2.12 7.32 1.72
CA ASP A 214 2.59 8.27 0.70
C ASP A 214 1.42 8.83 -0.14
N ILE A 215 0.44 7.99 -0.54
CA ILE A 215 -0.78 8.48 -1.22
C ILE A 215 -1.54 9.45 -0.33
N SER A 216 -1.77 9.08 0.93
CA SER A 216 -2.51 9.93 1.87
C SER A 216 -1.73 11.21 2.21
N ALA A 217 -0.40 11.15 2.30
CA ALA A 217 0.42 12.33 2.52
C ALA A 217 0.38 13.29 1.32
N LEU A 218 0.48 12.77 0.09
CA LEU A 218 0.33 13.58 -1.12
C LEU A 218 -1.07 14.18 -1.24
N GLY A 219 -2.11 13.40 -0.89
CA GLY A 219 -3.50 13.88 -0.80
C GLY A 219 -3.64 15.01 0.22
N PHE A 220 -3.08 14.83 1.42
CA PHE A 220 -3.07 15.83 2.48
C PHE A 220 -2.35 17.13 2.08
N LEU A 221 -1.28 17.04 1.29
CA LEU A 221 -0.56 18.19 0.75
C LEU A 221 -1.24 18.81 -0.49
N ASN A 222 -2.44 18.37 -0.86
CA ASN A 222 -3.18 18.78 -2.06
C ASN A 222 -2.41 18.52 -3.38
N LEU A 223 -1.48 17.59 -3.38
CA LEU A 223 -0.73 17.13 -4.55
C LEU A 223 -1.33 15.86 -5.17
N GLY A 224 -2.11 15.10 -4.36
CA GLY A 224 -2.75 13.84 -4.72
C GLY A 224 -4.09 14.02 -5.44
N ALA A 225 -5.08 13.24 -5.00
CA ALA A 225 -6.42 13.25 -5.57
C ALA A 225 -7.05 14.65 -5.53
N GLN A 226 -7.63 15.05 -6.67
CA GLN A 226 -8.37 16.30 -6.82
C GLN A 226 -9.87 16.00 -6.96
N SER A 227 -10.73 16.97 -6.59
CA SER A 227 -12.17 16.85 -6.82
C SER A 227 -12.46 16.49 -8.29
N PRO A 228 -13.38 15.56 -8.57
CA PRO A 228 -14.38 14.95 -7.66
C PRO A 228 -13.92 13.66 -6.94
N VAL A 229 -12.65 13.24 -7.10
CA VAL A 229 -12.14 12.00 -6.49
C VAL A 229 -12.00 12.18 -4.98
N VAL A 230 -12.63 11.28 -4.22
CA VAL A 230 -12.54 11.26 -2.76
C VAL A 230 -11.41 10.33 -2.32
N GLU A 231 -10.44 10.85 -1.57
CA GLU A 231 -9.31 10.14 -1.00
C GLU A 231 -9.15 10.54 0.47
N LEU A 232 -8.66 9.63 1.32
CA LEU A 232 -8.63 9.85 2.78
C LEU A 232 -7.72 11.01 3.19
N GLY A 233 -6.53 11.12 2.61
CA GLY A 233 -5.59 12.21 2.90
C GLY A 233 -6.10 13.57 2.42
N ALA A 234 -6.71 13.63 1.23
CA ALA A 234 -7.36 14.84 0.74
C ALA A 234 -8.55 15.24 1.63
N SER A 235 -9.30 14.26 2.15
CA SER A 235 -10.38 14.52 3.11
C SER A 235 -9.86 15.10 4.43
N LEU A 236 -8.71 14.62 4.92
CA LEU A 236 -8.02 15.20 6.08
C LEU A 236 -7.64 16.66 5.83
N SER A 237 -7.03 16.97 4.69
CA SER A 237 -6.62 18.33 4.33
C SER A 237 -7.80 19.29 4.32
N GLN A 238 -8.92 18.90 3.69
CA GLN A 238 -10.15 19.70 3.60
C GLN A 238 -10.79 19.99 4.97
N SER A 239 -10.53 19.15 5.96
CA SER A 239 -11.14 19.22 7.29
C SER A 239 -10.29 19.94 8.35
N LEU A 240 -9.06 20.34 8.02
CA LEU A 240 -8.14 20.95 8.99
C LEU A 240 -8.65 22.25 9.59
N GLU A 241 -9.27 23.12 8.80
CA GLU A 241 -9.76 24.43 9.26
C GLU A 241 -10.87 24.30 10.29
N VAL A 242 -11.62 23.19 10.24
CA VAL A 242 -12.75 22.93 11.14
C VAL A 242 -12.45 21.84 12.18
N ALA A 243 -11.18 21.43 12.33
CA ALA A 243 -10.78 20.32 13.20
C ALA A 243 -11.18 20.52 14.68
N TYR A 244 -11.22 21.75 15.17
CA TYR A 244 -11.65 22.07 16.54
C TYR A 244 -13.16 22.05 16.74
N THR A 245 -13.93 22.41 15.71
CA THR A 245 -15.39 22.47 15.77
C THR A 245 -16.05 21.16 15.33
N ALA A 246 -15.38 20.39 14.46
CA ALA A 246 -15.87 19.16 13.89
C ALA A 246 -14.75 18.09 13.87
N PRO A 247 -14.26 17.63 15.05
CA PRO A 247 -13.10 16.74 15.15
C PRO A 247 -13.30 15.39 14.47
N TRP A 248 -14.55 14.91 14.31
CA TRP A 248 -14.86 13.66 13.62
C TRP A 248 -14.46 13.67 12.14
N LEU A 249 -14.44 14.85 11.51
CA LEU A 249 -14.03 14.98 10.09
C LEU A 249 -12.56 14.65 9.86
N VAL A 250 -11.72 14.84 10.87
CA VAL A 250 -10.30 14.49 10.87
C VAL A 250 -10.10 13.08 11.45
N ALA A 251 -10.80 12.75 12.53
CA ALA A 251 -10.63 11.51 13.26
C ALA A 251 -10.99 10.28 12.40
N LEU A 252 -12.06 10.32 11.63
CA LEU A 252 -12.54 9.18 10.85
C LEU A 252 -11.56 8.77 9.72
N PRO A 253 -11.17 9.65 8.78
CA PRO A 253 -10.21 9.28 7.75
C PRO A 253 -8.84 8.94 8.33
N GLY A 254 -8.40 9.64 9.39
CA GLY A 254 -7.15 9.33 10.08
C GLY A 254 -7.16 7.94 10.72
N LEU A 255 -8.26 7.55 11.37
CA LEU A 255 -8.44 6.23 11.94
C LEU A 255 -8.44 5.14 10.85
N CYS A 256 -9.09 5.39 9.72
CA CYS A 256 -9.09 4.45 8.60
C CYS A 256 -7.67 4.21 8.06
N ILE A 257 -6.88 5.27 7.84
CA ILE A 257 -5.48 5.14 7.40
C ILE A 257 -4.67 4.35 8.43
N PHE A 258 -4.80 4.72 9.72
CA PHE A 258 -4.11 4.03 10.81
C PHE A 258 -4.44 2.52 10.85
N LEU A 259 -5.73 2.17 10.80
CA LEU A 259 -6.16 0.77 10.85
C LEU A 259 -5.76 -0.02 9.60
N MET A 260 -5.77 0.59 8.42
CA MET A 260 -5.25 -0.04 7.19
C MET A 260 -3.77 -0.40 7.35
N VAL A 261 -2.94 0.57 7.71
CA VAL A 261 -1.50 0.37 7.86
C VAL A 261 -1.20 -0.63 8.98
N LEU A 262 -1.87 -0.51 10.12
CA LEU A 262 -1.72 -1.43 11.24
C LEU A 262 -2.06 -2.86 10.85
N SER A 263 -3.20 -3.08 10.21
CA SER A 263 -3.65 -4.41 9.80
C SER A 263 -2.70 -5.07 8.81
N ILE A 264 -2.20 -4.31 7.82
CA ILE A 264 -1.23 -4.80 6.82
C ILE A 264 0.07 -5.22 7.49
N ASN A 265 0.61 -4.40 8.42
CA ASN A 265 1.85 -4.72 9.12
C ASN A 265 1.70 -5.96 10.03
N ILE A 266 0.58 -6.08 10.76
CA ILE A 266 0.31 -7.25 11.59
C ILE A 266 0.19 -8.52 10.73
N VAL A 267 -0.53 -8.46 9.62
CA VAL A 267 -0.67 -9.59 8.68
C VAL A 267 0.68 -9.93 8.05
N GLY A 268 1.45 -8.93 7.64
CA GLY A 268 2.79 -9.11 7.06
C GLY A 268 3.74 -9.83 8.02
N GLU A 269 3.79 -9.43 9.28
CA GLU A 269 4.65 -10.09 10.29
C GLU A 269 4.12 -11.50 10.63
N GLY A 270 2.81 -11.69 10.69
CA GLY A 270 2.21 -13.02 10.85
C GLY A 270 2.56 -13.98 9.71
N LEU A 271 2.49 -13.52 8.47
CA LEU A 271 2.89 -14.31 7.29
C LEU A 271 4.40 -14.60 7.29
N ARG A 272 5.23 -13.60 7.60
CA ARG A 272 6.68 -13.76 7.71
C ARG A 272 7.05 -14.85 8.72
N THR A 273 6.45 -14.79 9.91
CA THR A 273 6.71 -15.79 10.97
C THR A 273 6.27 -17.19 10.55
N ALA A 274 5.09 -17.32 9.93
CA ALA A 274 4.57 -18.59 9.44
C ALA A 274 5.42 -19.21 8.33
N LEU A 275 5.96 -18.37 7.42
CA LEU A 275 6.85 -18.80 6.33
C LEU A 275 8.21 -19.25 6.86
N ARG A 276 8.81 -18.50 7.80
CA ARG A 276 10.10 -18.83 8.42
C ARG A 276 10.05 -20.14 9.19
N ASN A 277 8.99 -20.39 9.95
CA ASN A 277 8.84 -21.63 10.70
C ASN A 277 8.75 -22.87 9.81
N ARG A 278 8.25 -22.73 8.58
CA ARG A 278 8.22 -23.81 7.58
C ARG A 278 9.61 -24.26 7.13
N LEU A 279 10.59 -23.36 7.11
CA LEU A 279 11.96 -23.67 6.66
C LEU A 279 12.81 -24.38 7.73
N ILE A 280 12.34 -24.38 8.99
CA ILE A 280 13.04 -24.98 10.13
C ILE A 280 12.57 -26.44 10.38
N HIS A 281 11.41 -26.82 9.86
CA HIS A 281 10.80 -28.16 9.97
C HIS A 281 10.67 -28.81 8.57
#